data_b96458be4254ba8b86708dbdde9d70d0
#
_entry.id   b96458be4254ba8b86708dbdde9d70d0
#
_cell.length_a   1.000
_cell.length_b   1.000
_cell.length_c   1.000
_cell.angle_alpha   90.00
_cell.angle_beta   90.00
_cell.angle_gamma   90.00
#
_symmetry.space_group_name_H-M   'P 1'
#
loop_
_entity.id
_entity.type
_entity.pdbx_description
1 polymer ?
#
loop_
_entity_poly.entity_id
_entity_poly.type
_entity_poly.pdbx_seq_one_letter_code
_entity_poly.pdbx_strand_id
1 'polypeptide(L)'
;MRTKNDHDKMLYCLIIGVSYNQPNFSSCATWFPNATIIASSQIIGLQPDAFFVNAINTIYMVKENNSQILVRPQGYLNIARTINGSFTRPKSLFVSAAGDIYVDTGFNRVDMYTRNSTSGVTVMNVNESCYSLFFDTNNTLYCSVSLLHQVVKLSLNSSTTIPTVAAGNGMNGSDSDRLSYPRGIFVDLNFDLYVADCRNDRVQLFHSGQFAGITVAGNGSNHTNPINCPSSVVLDGSKNLFVADSNNNQIIQLTSNSFRCIAGCFGNSSITHQLNQPTTLSFDSYGNMFVTDRDNNQIVKFILATNSCGKYNTDLARQIKDQM
;
A
#
# COMPACT_ATOMS: atom_id res chain seq x y z
N MET A 1 -7.80 26.79 -0.53
CA MET A 1 -6.75 27.35 -1.43
C MET A 1 -5.57 26.38 -1.41
N ARG A 2 -5.18 25.84 -2.57
CA ARG A 2 -3.99 24.97 -2.68
C ARG A 2 -2.76 25.82 -2.39
N THR A 3 -1.89 25.35 -1.51
CA THR A 3 -0.63 26.05 -1.25
C THR A 3 0.34 25.85 -2.42
N LYS A 4 1.32 26.77 -2.62
CA LYS A 4 2.35 26.64 -3.65
C LYS A 4 3.12 25.30 -3.50
N ASN A 5 3.28 24.81 -2.26
CA ASN A 5 3.93 23.55 -1.94
C ASN A 5 3.16 22.32 -2.44
N ASP A 6 1.81 22.35 -2.46
CA ASP A 6 0.98 21.24 -2.92
C ASP A 6 1.02 21.12 -4.45
N HIS A 7 1.09 22.27 -5.12
CA HIS A 7 1.22 22.33 -6.58
C HIS A 7 2.56 21.74 -7.04
N ASP A 8 3.66 22.05 -6.32
CA ASP A 8 5.00 21.57 -6.65
C ASP A 8 5.13 20.05 -6.41
N LYS A 9 4.56 19.50 -5.32
CA LYS A 9 4.53 18.06 -5.05
C LYS A 9 3.69 17.28 -6.07
N MET A 10 2.52 17.81 -6.41
CA MET A 10 1.66 17.22 -7.43
C MET A 10 2.33 17.25 -8.82
N LEU A 11 3.02 18.35 -9.15
CA LEU A 11 3.76 18.51 -10.39
C LEU A 11 4.94 17.51 -10.46
N TYR A 12 5.65 17.29 -9.34
CA TYR A 12 6.74 16.32 -9.24
C TYR A 12 6.26 14.89 -9.50
N CYS A 13 5.19 14.44 -8.85
CA CYS A 13 4.59 13.12 -9.10
C CYS A 13 4.14 12.94 -10.56
N LEU A 14 3.57 13.99 -11.17
CA LEU A 14 3.15 13.95 -12.58
C LEU A 14 4.35 13.92 -13.54
N ILE A 15 5.46 14.59 -13.21
CA ILE A 15 6.67 14.63 -14.05
C ILE A 15 7.36 13.26 -14.08
N ILE A 16 7.44 12.54 -12.94
CA ILE A 16 8.10 11.23 -12.85
C ILE A 16 7.14 10.05 -13.12
N GLY A 17 5.86 10.32 -13.41
CA GLY A 17 4.87 9.30 -13.81
C GLY A 17 4.43 8.37 -12.69
N VAL A 18 4.71 8.66 -11.42
CA VAL A 18 4.20 7.84 -10.31
C VAL A 18 2.77 8.22 -9.95
N SER A 19 1.97 7.23 -9.61
CA SER A 19 0.55 7.40 -9.26
C SER A 19 0.28 7.41 -7.75
N TYR A 20 1.28 7.14 -6.95
CA TYR A 20 1.19 7.05 -5.48
C TYR A 20 1.96 8.18 -4.80
N ASN A 21 1.67 8.41 -3.52
CA ASN A 21 2.31 9.44 -2.73
C ASN A 21 3.51 8.85 -1.97
N GLN A 22 4.66 9.53 -2.05
CA GLN A 22 5.84 9.28 -1.24
C GLN A 22 6.23 10.56 -0.49
N PRO A 23 5.52 10.94 0.59
CA PRO A 23 5.90 12.10 1.39
C PRO A 23 7.26 11.88 2.04
N ASN A 24 8.04 12.94 2.23
CA ASN A 24 9.27 12.90 3.01
C ASN A 24 8.94 13.12 4.49
N PHE A 25 9.27 12.14 5.32
CA PHE A 25 9.09 12.27 6.76
C PHE A 25 10.41 12.53 7.47
N SER A 26 10.38 13.49 8.39
CA SER A 26 11.48 13.68 9.34
C SER A 26 11.50 12.53 10.37
N SER A 27 12.62 12.35 11.08
CA SER A 27 12.72 11.40 12.19
C SER A 27 11.74 11.70 13.32
N CYS A 28 11.21 12.92 13.38
CA CYS A 28 10.25 13.38 14.38
C CYS A 28 8.79 13.37 13.88
N ALA A 29 8.52 12.89 12.68
CA ALA A 29 7.15 12.83 12.17
C ALA A 29 6.27 11.98 13.07
N THR A 30 5.11 12.48 13.47
CA THR A 30 4.13 11.75 14.29
C THR A 30 2.74 11.91 13.70
N TRP A 31 1.88 10.96 14.00
CA TRP A 31 0.47 10.98 13.62
C TRP A 31 -0.39 11.07 14.89
N PHE A 32 -1.56 11.68 14.76
CA PHE A 32 -2.53 11.64 15.84
C PHE A 32 -2.93 10.20 16.15
N PRO A 33 -3.04 9.80 17.41
CA PRO A 33 -3.37 8.44 17.80
C PRO A 33 -4.81 8.03 17.45
N ASN A 34 -5.70 9.02 17.30
CA ASN A 34 -7.11 8.79 16.96
C ASN A 34 -7.29 8.76 15.45
N ALA A 35 -7.69 7.61 14.93
CA ALA A 35 -7.99 7.48 13.52
C ALA A 35 -9.41 7.98 13.18
N THR A 36 -9.57 8.50 11.97
CA THR A 36 -10.89 8.77 11.38
C THR A 36 -11.30 7.61 10.50
N ILE A 37 -12.52 7.09 10.68
CA ILE A 37 -13.07 6.04 9.81
C ILE A 37 -13.41 6.67 8.45
N ILE A 38 -12.75 6.17 7.42
CA ILE A 38 -12.94 6.61 6.03
C ILE A 38 -14.04 5.81 5.33
N ALA A 39 -14.09 4.51 5.58
CA ALA A 39 -15.13 3.63 5.10
C ALA A 39 -15.35 2.51 6.12
N SER A 40 -16.62 2.22 6.43
CA SER A 40 -17.04 1.13 7.30
C SER A 40 -17.56 -0.07 6.50
N SER A 41 -17.86 -1.17 7.19
CA SER A 41 -18.45 -2.37 6.59
C SER A 41 -19.74 -2.11 5.79
N GLN A 42 -20.49 -1.08 6.13
CA GLN A 42 -21.70 -0.68 5.38
C GLN A 42 -21.36 -0.20 3.96
N ILE A 43 -20.17 0.37 3.77
CA ILE A 43 -19.72 0.90 2.47
C ILE A 43 -18.95 -0.16 1.70
N ILE A 44 -17.97 -0.83 2.33
CA ILE A 44 -16.98 -1.69 1.67
C ILE A 44 -17.16 -3.18 1.91
N GLY A 45 -18.04 -3.60 2.83
CA GLY A 45 -18.23 -5.00 3.19
C GLY A 45 -17.36 -5.43 4.37
N LEU A 46 -17.27 -6.75 4.59
CA LEU A 46 -16.49 -7.36 5.67
C LEU A 46 -15.08 -7.69 5.20
N GLN A 47 -14.11 -7.57 6.10
CA GLN A 47 -12.71 -7.92 5.87
C GLN A 47 -12.12 -7.30 4.57
N PRO A 48 -12.15 -5.97 4.43
CA PRO A 48 -11.61 -5.31 3.23
C PRO A 48 -10.11 -5.60 3.10
N ASP A 49 -9.67 -5.92 1.89
CA ASP A 49 -8.25 -6.13 1.61
C ASP A 49 -7.68 -5.06 0.66
N ALA A 50 -8.48 -4.60 -0.31
CA ALA A 50 -7.99 -3.77 -1.40
C ALA A 50 -8.46 -2.32 -1.33
N PHE A 51 -7.51 -1.39 -1.15
CA PHE A 51 -7.70 0.04 -1.40
C PHE A 51 -6.42 0.68 -1.95
N PHE A 52 -6.56 1.86 -2.54
CA PHE A 52 -5.44 2.65 -3.05
C PHE A 52 -5.71 4.14 -2.92
N VAL A 53 -4.68 4.93 -2.60
CA VAL A 53 -4.73 6.40 -2.61
C VAL A 53 -3.75 6.89 -3.67
N ASN A 54 -4.27 7.52 -4.73
CA ASN A 54 -3.42 8.01 -5.80
C ASN A 54 -2.75 9.37 -5.48
N ALA A 55 -1.86 9.82 -6.35
CA ALA A 55 -1.07 11.05 -6.17
C ALA A 55 -1.91 12.34 -6.06
N ILE A 56 -3.18 12.32 -6.46
CA ILE A 56 -4.13 13.42 -6.30
C ILE A 56 -5.12 13.20 -5.16
N ASN A 57 -4.78 12.27 -4.24
CA ASN A 57 -5.56 11.95 -3.04
C ASN A 57 -6.97 11.41 -3.31
N THR A 58 -7.20 10.81 -4.47
CA THR A 58 -8.42 10.06 -4.74
C THR A 58 -8.28 8.67 -4.12
N ILE A 59 -9.28 8.25 -3.38
CA ILE A 59 -9.35 6.95 -2.72
C ILE A 59 -10.17 6.00 -3.59
N TYR A 60 -9.59 4.84 -3.90
CA TYR A 60 -10.22 3.73 -4.59
C TYR A 60 -10.36 2.59 -3.60
N MET A 61 -11.57 2.03 -3.46
CA MET A 61 -11.88 0.98 -2.50
C MET A 61 -12.65 -0.13 -3.21
N VAL A 62 -12.32 -1.37 -2.92
CA VAL A 62 -13.12 -2.49 -3.41
C VAL A 62 -14.27 -2.76 -2.45
N LYS A 63 -15.47 -2.91 -3.02
CA LYS A 63 -16.64 -3.45 -2.34
C LYS A 63 -16.84 -4.88 -2.81
N GLU A 64 -16.36 -5.81 -2.02
CA GLU A 64 -16.27 -7.23 -2.37
C GLU A 64 -17.62 -7.84 -2.76
N ASN A 65 -18.64 -7.65 -1.92
CA ASN A 65 -19.95 -8.31 -2.07
C ASN A 65 -20.69 -7.98 -3.38
N ASN A 66 -20.32 -6.89 -4.05
CA ASN A 66 -21.00 -6.40 -5.25
C ASN A 66 -20.09 -6.35 -6.47
N SER A 67 -18.85 -6.83 -6.39
CA SER A 67 -17.84 -6.68 -7.47
C SER A 67 -17.72 -5.23 -7.94
N GLN A 68 -17.58 -4.29 -7.00
CA GLN A 68 -17.57 -2.86 -7.29
C GLN A 68 -16.26 -2.21 -6.81
N ILE A 69 -15.77 -1.26 -7.59
CA ILE A 69 -14.73 -0.32 -7.17
C ILE A 69 -15.41 1.02 -6.89
N LEU A 70 -15.28 1.49 -5.67
CA LEU A 70 -15.81 2.76 -5.20
C LEU A 70 -14.71 3.82 -5.29
N VAL A 71 -15.03 4.96 -5.91
CA VAL A 71 -14.07 6.05 -6.13
C VAL A 71 -14.53 7.28 -5.36
N ARG A 72 -13.67 7.79 -4.47
CA ARG A 72 -13.91 8.99 -3.67
C ARG A 72 -12.76 9.98 -3.86
N PRO A 73 -12.95 11.06 -4.64
CA PRO A 73 -11.98 12.13 -4.78
C PRO A 73 -11.73 12.87 -3.45
N GLN A 74 -10.59 13.53 -3.35
CA GLN A 74 -10.28 14.40 -2.22
C GLN A 74 -11.36 15.47 -2.01
N GLY A 75 -11.75 15.71 -0.76
CA GLY A 75 -12.74 16.72 -0.38
C GLY A 75 -14.20 16.28 -0.53
N TYR A 76 -14.44 15.08 -1.05
CA TYR A 76 -15.79 14.52 -1.13
C TYR A 76 -16.07 13.60 0.05
N LEU A 77 -17.21 13.78 0.72
CA LEU A 77 -17.67 12.89 1.79
C LEU A 77 -18.27 11.59 1.21
N ASN A 78 -18.91 11.69 0.05
CA ASN A 78 -19.62 10.58 -0.59
C ASN A 78 -18.82 9.95 -1.73
N ILE A 79 -19.20 8.73 -2.11
CA ILE A 79 -18.69 8.06 -3.30
C ILE A 79 -19.13 8.84 -4.54
N ALA A 80 -18.18 9.31 -5.33
CA ALA A 80 -18.45 10.08 -6.55
C ALA A 80 -18.65 9.18 -7.76
N ARG A 81 -18.08 7.96 -7.76
CA ARG A 81 -18.18 7.01 -8.87
C ARG A 81 -18.12 5.58 -8.36
N THR A 82 -18.91 4.72 -9.00
CA THR A 82 -18.88 3.28 -8.83
C THR A 82 -18.56 2.62 -10.16
N ILE A 83 -17.62 1.69 -10.19
CA ILE A 83 -17.26 0.89 -11.36
C ILE A 83 -17.66 -0.54 -11.05
N ASN A 84 -18.52 -1.10 -11.87
CA ASN A 84 -18.92 -2.51 -11.77
C ASN A 84 -17.88 -3.35 -12.48
N GLY A 85 -17.45 -4.44 -11.86
CA GLY A 85 -16.43 -5.35 -12.39
C GLY A 85 -16.90 -6.80 -12.39
N SER A 86 -16.05 -7.67 -12.94
CA SER A 86 -16.23 -9.13 -12.88
C SER A 86 -15.09 -9.70 -12.04
N PHE A 87 -15.15 -9.52 -10.72
CA PHE A 87 -14.14 -10.02 -9.79
C PHE A 87 -14.80 -10.62 -8.53
N THR A 88 -14.11 -11.56 -7.90
CA THR A 88 -14.54 -12.23 -6.67
C THR A 88 -13.40 -12.19 -5.67
N ARG A 89 -13.64 -11.59 -4.51
CA ARG A 89 -12.63 -11.43 -3.44
C ARG A 89 -11.28 -10.86 -3.91
N PRO A 90 -11.29 -9.71 -4.60
CA PRO A 90 -10.06 -9.09 -5.05
C PRO A 90 -9.19 -8.72 -3.84
N LYS A 91 -7.93 -9.15 -3.85
CA LYS A 91 -6.98 -8.91 -2.76
C LYS A 91 -6.28 -7.57 -2.90
N SER A 92 -6.17 -7.07 -4.12
CA SER A 92 -5.46 -5.83 -4.39
C SER A 92 -6.00 -5.07 -5.58
N LEU A 93 -5.76 -3.78 -5.57
CA LEU A 93 -5.92 -2.89 -6.71
C LEU A 93 -4.77 -1.87 -6.75
N PHE A 94 -4.47 -1.39 -7.93
CA PHE A 94 -3.53 -0.30 -8.17
C PHE A 94 -4.06 0.65 -9.23
N VAL A 95 -3.73 1.93 -9.15
CA VAL A 95 -4.18 2.92 -10.13
C VAL A 95 -2.97 3.60 -10.75
N SER A 96 -2.85 3.56 -12.07
CA SER A 96 -1.75 4.19 -12.79
C SER A 96 -1.84 5.74 -12.77
N ALA A 97 -0.77 6.41 -13.19
CA ALA A 97 -0.76 7.86 -13.34
C ALA A 97 -1.78 8.37 -14.38
N ALA A 98 -2.12 7.54 -15.38
CA ALA A 98 -3.17 7.82 -16.36
C ALA A 98 -4.59 7.68 -15.78
N GLY A 99 -4.72 7.08 -14.59
CA GLY A 99 -6.00 6.82 -13.94
C GLY A 99 -6.63 5.47 -14.32
N ASP A 100 -5.87 4.59 -14.98
CA ASP A 100 -6.30 3.23 -15.25
C ASP A 100 -6.18 2.39 -13.99
N ILE A 101 -7.19 1.57 -13.72
CA ILE A 101 -7.32 0.77 -12.51
C ILE A 101 -6.97 -0.67 -12.85
N TYR A 102 -5.98 -1.22 -12.17
CA TYR A 102 -5.60 -2.62 -12.24
C TYR A 102 -6.14 -3.32 -10.99
N VAL A 103 -6.87 -4.41 -11.18
CA VAL A 103 -7.48 -5.14 -10.07
C VAL A 103 -7.22 -6.64 -10.20
N ASP A 104 -6.82 -7.26 -9.10
CA ASP A 104 -6.88 -8.71 -8.96
C ASP A 104 -8.33 -9.16 -9.04
N THR A 105 -8.66 -10.05 -9.97
CA THR A 105 -10.05 -10.48 -10.15
C THR A 105 -10.46 -11.59 -9.19
N GLY A 106 -9.50 -12.21 -8.49
CA GLY A 106 -9.72 -13.46 -7.74
C GLY A 106 -9.93 -14.68 -8.64
N PHE A 107 -9.73 -14.54 -9.97
CA PHE A 107 -9.85 -15.59 -10.99
C PHE A 107 -8.54 -15.84 -11.72
N ASN A 108 -7.42 -15.79 -11.02
CA ASN A 108 -6.08 -16.03 -11.56
C ASN A 108 -5.69 -15.07 -12.68
N ARG A 109 -6.17 -13.83 -12.64
CA ARG A 109 -5.83 -12.78 -13.60
C ARG A 109 -5.96 -11.39 -13.01
N VAL A 110 -5.26 -10.45 -13.62
CA VAL A 110 -5.41 -9.02 -13.38
C VAL A 110 -6.11 -8.40 -14.58
N ASP A 111 -7.20 -7.68 -14.30
CA ASP A 111 -7.92 -6.91 -15.31
C ASP A 111 -7.63 -5.41 -15.13
N MET A 112 -7.55 -4.70 -16.25
CA MET A 112 -7.43 -3.25 -16.32
C MET A 112 -8.77 -2.63 -16.71
N TYR A 113 -9.18 -1.61 -15.97
CA TYR A 113 -10.32 -0.75 -16.25
C TYR A 113 -9.80 0.64 -16.59
N THR A 114 -9.99 1.10 -17.82
CA THR A 114 -9.65 2.48 -18.16
C THR A 114 -10.61 3.47 -17.48
N ARG A 115 -10.20 4.74 -17.40
CA ARG A 115 -10.97 5.78 -16.69
C ARG A 115 -12.45 5.85 -17.07
N ASN A 116 -12.81 5.53 -18.31
CA ASN A 116 -14.18 5.62 -18.83
C ASN A 116 -14.80 4.25 -19.17
N SER A 117 -14.08 3.16 -18.95
CA SER A 117 -14.54 1.81 -19.27
C SER A 117 -15.55 1.31 -18.23
N THR A 118 -16.49 0.51 -18.72
CA THR A 118 -17.44 -0.27 -17.89
C THR A 118 -17.08 -1.76 -17.90
N SER A 119 -16.08 -2.17 -18.67
CA SER A 119 -15.59 -3.55 -18.76
C SER A 119 -14.08 -3.60 -18.58
N GLY A 120 -13.59 -4.60 -17.85
CA GLY A 120 -12.17 -4.87 -17.69
C GLY A 120 -11.59 -5.62 -18.89
N VAL A 121 -10.30 -5.37 -19.14
CA VAL A 121 -9.49 -6.12 -20.12
C VAL A 121 -8.40 -6.84 -19.35
N THR A 122 -8.26 -8.16 -19.57
CA THR A 122 -7.19 -8.94 -18.94
C THR A 122 -5.83 -8.51 -19.45
N VAL A 123 -4.96 -8.07 -18.54
CA VAL A 123 -3.60 -7.60 -18.83
C VAL A 123 -2.52 -8.57 -18.34
N MET A 124 -2.81 -9.37 -17.32
CA MET A 124 -1.87 -10.36 -16.80
C MET A 124 -2.62 -11.62 -16.38
N ASN A 125 -2.19 -12.78 -16.86
CA ASN A 125 -2.64 -14.07 -16.38
C ASN A 125 -1.66 -14.59 -15.33
N VAL A 126 -2.18 -14.89 -14.16
CA VAL A 126 -1.43 -15.46 -13.04
C VAL A 126 -2.02 -16.82 -12.66
N ASN A 127 -1.27 -17.65 -11.97
CA ASN A 127 -1.76 -18.97 -11.57
C ASN A 127 -2.50 -18.97 -10.24
N GLU A 128 -2.65 -17.79 -9.61
CA GLU A 128 -3.27 -17.59 -8.31
C GLU A 128 -3.59 -16.08 -8.13
N SER A 129 -4.39 -15.71 -7.14
CA SER A 129 -4.70 -14.31 -6.84
C SER A 129 -3.47 -13.49 -6.45
N CYS A 130 -3.44 -12.23 -6.88
CA CYS A 130 -2.44 -11.23 -6.48
C CYS A 130 -2.78 -10.64 -5.12
N TYR A 131 -2.02 -10.97 -4.09
CA TYR A 131 -2.22 -10.37 -2.77
C TYR A 131 -1.91 -8.86 -2.78
N SER A 132 -0.92 -8.45 -3.55
CA SER A 132 -0.59 -7.05 -3.78
C SER A 132 -0.22 -6.83 -5.25
N LEU A 133 -0.63 -5.68 -5.77
CA LEU A 133 -0.26 -5.17 -7.09
C LEU A 133 0.59 -3.93 -6.93
N PHE A 134 1.59 -3.78 -7.78
CA PHE A 134 2.39 -2.56 -7.88
C PHE A 134 2.72 -2.27 -9.35
N PHE A 135 2.80 -0.99 -9.69
CA PHE A 135 3.09 -0.53 -11.04
C PHE A 135 4.27 0.44 -11.02
N ASP A 136 5.36 0.10 -11.71
CA ASP A 136 6.55 0.93 -11.75
C ASP A 136 6.52 1.99 -12.87
N THR A 137 7.51 2.86 -12.89
CA THR A 137 7.63 3.93 -13.89
C THR A 137 7.98 3.45 -15.30
N ASN A 138 8.34 2.17 -15.46
CA ASN A 138 8.64 1.55 -16.75
C ASN A 138 7.46 0.76 -17.34
N ASN A 139 6.24 1.01 -16.88
CA ASN A 139 5.05 0.27 -17.26
C ASN A 139 5.15 -1.23 -16.97
N THR A 140 5.79 -1.61 -15.85
CA THR A 140 5.84 -2.99 -15.39
C THR A 140 4.87 -3.18 -14.24
N LEU A 141 3.97 -4.14 -14.38
CA LEU A 141 3.03 -4.57 -13.36
C LEU A 141 3.64 -5.72 -12.57
N TYR A 142 3.65 -5.60 -11.25
CA TYR A 142 4.10 -6.63 -10.31
C TYR A 142 2.90 -7.19 -9.55
N CYS A 143 2.97 -8.50 -9.26
CA CYS A 143 1.95 -9.22 -8.49
C CYS A 143 2.64 -10.15 -7.48
N SER A 144 2.33 -10.04 -6.20
CA SER A 144 2.73 -11.02 -5.21
C SER A 144 1.75 -12.19 -5.20
N VAL A 145 2.25 -13.38 -5.54
CA VAL A 145 1.47 -14.62 -5.63
C VAL A 145 1.74 -15.46 -4.40
N SER A 146 0.99 -15.18 -3.32
CA SER A 146 1.29 -15.68 -1.97
C SER A 146 1.36 -17.19 -1.88
N LEU A 147 0.42 -17.92 -2.47
CA LEU A 147 0.36 -19.38 -2.42
C LEU A 147 1.45 -20.05 -3.28
N LEU A 148 2.02 -19.33 -4.24
CA LEU A 148 3.13 -19.79 -5.07
C LEU A 148 4.50 -19.31 -4.58
N HIS A 149 4.55 -18.64 -3.42
CA HIS A 149 5.80 -18.21 -2.77
C HIS A 149 6.71 -17.37 -3.67
N GLN A 150 6.12 -16.51 -4.52
CA GLN A 150 6.87 -15.70 -5.47
C GLN A 150 6.19 -14.36 -5.75
N VAL A 151 6.96 -13.43 -6.28
CA VAL A 151 6.48 -12.23 -6.94
C VAL A 151 6.75 -12.36 -8.42
N VAL A 152 5.73 -12.10 -9.24
CA VAL A 152 5.85 -12.09 -10.70
C VAL A 152 5.69 -10.69 -11.25
N LYS A 153 6.23 -10.44 -12.46
CA LYS A 153 6.14 -9.15 -13.15
C LYS A 153 5.86 -9.31 -14.63
N LEU A 154 5.21 -8.30 -15.20
CA LEU A 154 4.93 -8.22 -16.63
C LEU A 154 5.07 -6.78 -17.12
N SER A 155 5.88 -6.57 -18.16
CA SER A 155 5.89 -5.29 -18.86
C SER A 155 4.62 -5.17 -19.73
N LEU A 156 3.81 -4.14 -19.51
CA LEU A 156 2.61 -3.90 -20.31
C LEU A 156 2.91 -3.35 -21.70
N ASN A 157 4.18 -3.08 -22.02
CA ASN A 157 4.65 -2.82 -23.39
C ASN A 157 4.86 -4.11 -24.18
N SER A 158 4.72 -5.28 -23.53
CA SER A 158 4.81 -6.60 -24.16
C SER A 158 3.49 -7.02 -24.78
N SER A 159 3.55 -7.86 -25.82
CA SER A 159 2.36 -8.47 -26.47
C SER A 159 1.83 -9.70 -25.72
N THR A 160 2.52 -10.16 -24.68
CA THR A 160 2.10 -11.32 -23.87
C THR A 160 1.39 -10.90 -22.60
N THR A 161 0.49 -11.74 -22.09
CA THR A 161 -0.12 -11.61 -20.77
C THR A 161 0.51 -12.56 -19.74
N ILE A 162 1.58 -13.27 -20.11
CA ILE A 162 2.26 -14.26 -19.25
C ILE A 162 3.40 -13.56 -18.50
N PRO A 163 3.35 -13.49 -17.16
CA PRO A 163 4.37 -12.85 -16.37
C PRO A 163 5.64 -13.70 -16.22
N THR A 164 6.72 -13.05 -15.82
CA THR A 164 7.99 -13.69 -15.42
C THR A 164 8.22 -13.51 -13.92
N VAL A 165 9.05 -14.37 -13.31
CA VAL A 165 9.40 -14.26 -11.89
C VAL A 165 10.25 -13.01 -11.65
N ALA A 166 9.90 -12.25 -10.60
CA ALA A 166 10.66 -11.11 -10.12
C ALA A 166 11.43 -11.42 -8.82
N ALA A 167 10.84 -12.22 -7.91
CA ALA A 167 11.44 -12.65 -6.66
C ALA A 167 10.80 -13.95 -6.15
N GLY A 168 11.57 -14.73 -5.37
CA GLY A 168 11.14 -16.05 -4.92
C GLY A 168 11.24 -17.09 -6.04
N ASN A 169 11.61 -18.31 -5.69
CA ASN A 169 11.81 -19.40 -6.67
C ASN A 169 10.62 -20.38 -6.76
N GLY A 170 9.49 -20.04 -6.12
CA GLY A 170 8.27 -20.88 -6.08
C GLY A 170 8.28 -21.95 -4.97
N MET A 171 9.38 -22.11 -4.25
CA MET A 171 9.49 -23.02 -3.11
C MET A 171 9.36 -22.23 -1.81
N ASN A 172 8.52 -22.72 -0.91
CA ASN A 172 8.42 -22.19 0.44
C ASN A 172 9.77 -22.31 1.19
N GLY A 173 10.23 -21.24 1.81
CA GLY A 173 11.46 -21.24 2.58
C GLY A 173 11.94 -19.86 2.99
N SER A 174 13.04 -19.82 3.77
CA SER A 174 13.62 -18.60 4.33
C SER A 174 14.99 -18.23 3.73
N ASP A 175 15.51 -19.01 2.77
CA ASP A 175 16.74 -18.68 2.07
C ASP A 175 16.63 -17.33 1.35
N SER A 176 17.75 -16.78 0.90
CA SER A 176 17.78 -15.45 0.27
C SER A 176 16.97 -15.38 -1.04
N ASP A 177 16.85 -16.48 -1.77
CA ASP A 177 16.09 -16.61 -3.03
C ASP A 177 14.68 -17.19 -2.83
N ARG A 178 14.25 -17.41 -1.58
CA ARG A 178 12.95 -17.97 -1.24
C ARG A 178 12.08 -17.00 -0.48
N LEU A 179 10.77 -17.19 -0.63
CA LEU A 179 9.73 -16.45 0.09
C LEU A 179 8.77 -17.45 0.74
N SER A 180 8.02 -16.98 1.75
CA SER A 180 6.95 -17.74 2.38
C SER A 180 5.70 -16.89 2.53
N TYR A 181 4.70 -17.14 1.69
CA TYR A 181 3.46 -16.36 1.62
C TYR A 181 3.73 -14.84 1.50
N PRO A 182 4.46 -14.38 0.45
CA PRO A 182 4.68 -12.95 0.22
C PRO A 182 3.36 -12.22 0.07
N ARG A 183 3.26 -11.06 0.71
CA ARG A 183 2.06 -10.21 0.70
C ARG A 183 2.34 -8.88 0.02
N GLY A 184 2.38 -7.77 0.76
CA GLY A 184 2.61 -6.45 0.22
C GLY A 184 3.94 -6.32 -0.50
N ILE A 185 3.95 -5.60 -1.61
CA ILE A 185 5.14 -5.28 -2.40
C ILE A 185 5.22 -3.79 -2.66
N PHE A 186 6.44 -3.30 -2.82
CA PHE A 186 6.74 -1.94 -3.23
C PHE A 186 7.96 -1.95 -4.16
N VAL A 187 7.93 -1.20 -5.25
CA VAL A 187 9.08 -1.03 -6.15
C VAL A 187 9.50 0.44 -6.13
N ASP A 188 10.77 0.69 -5.80
CA ASP A 188 11.29 2.05 -5.75
C ASP A 188 11.73 2.57 -7.14
N LEU A 189 12.17 3.81 -7.22
CA LEU A 189 12.62 4.45 -8.47
C LEU A 189 13.91 3.85 -9.04
N ASN A 190 14.65 3.04 -8.27
CA ASN A 190 15.80 2.26 -8.75
C ASN A 190 15.36 0.87 -9.25
N PHE A 191 14.05 0.58 -9.26
CA PHE A 191 13.47 -0.73 -9.56
C PHE A 191 13.86 -1.81 -8.56
N ASP A 192 14.24 -1.43 -7.34
CA ASP A 192 14.47 -2.34 -6.24
C ASP A 192 13.11 -2.76 -5.66
N LEU A 193 12.91 -4.08 -5.51
CA LEU A 193 11.65 -4.68 -5.05
C LEU A 193 11.72 -5.01 -3.56
N TYR A 194 10.83 -4.42 -2.79
CA TYR A 194 10.59 -4.73 -1.38
C TYR A 194 9.40 -5.67 -1.25
N VAL A 195 9.56 -6.74 -0.45
CA VAL A 195 8.54 -7.78 -0.28
C VAL A 195 8.29 -8.02 1.20
N ALA A 196 7.04 -7.88 1.62
CA ALA A 196 6.59 -8.35 2.93
C ALA A 196 6.46 -9.88 2.90
N ASP A 197 7.46 -10.56 3.43
CA ASP A 197 7.59 -12.02 3.45
C ASP A 197 6.94 -12.58 4.72
N CYS A 198 5.60 -12.64 4.69
CA CYS A 198 4.73 -12.76 5.85
C CYS A 198 5.09 -13.93 6.77
N ARG A 199 5.19 -15.16 6.27
CA ARG A 199 5.46 -16.34 7.12
C ARG A 199 6.91 -16.51 7.53
N ASN A 200 7.80 -15.67 7.00
CA ASN A 200 9.19 -15.58 7.47
C ASN A 200 9.39 -14.40 8.43
N ASP A 201 8.34 -13.66 8.77
CA ASP A 201 8.37 -12.53 9.68
C ASP A 201 9.44 -11.49 9.33
N ARG A 202 9.55 -11.14 8.03
CA ARG A 202 10.59 -10.24 7.51
C ARG A 202 10.12 -9.41 6.32
N VAL A 203 10.87 -8.35 6.02
CA VAL A 203 10.83 -7.64 4.74
C VAL A 203 12.13 -7.92 3.99
N GLN A 204 12.00 -8.42 2.75
CA GLN A 204 13.11 -8.69 1.85
C GLN A 204 13.22 -7.59 0.78
N LEU A 205 14.45 -7.18 0.51
CA LEU A 205 14.82 -6.30 -0.59
C LEU A 205 15.52 -7.11 -1.68
N PHE A 206 15.01 -7.06 -2.90
CA PHE A 206 15.62 -7.61 -4.10
C PHE A 206 16.07 -6.45 -4.98
N HIS A 207 17.38 -6.30 -5.17
CA HIS A 207 17.90 -5.32 -6.11
C HIS A 207 17.51 -5.68 -7.54
N SER A 208 17.33 -4.67 -8.37
CA SER A 208 16.90 -4.83 -9.75
C SER A 208 17.74 -5.89 -10.49
N GLY A 209 17.07 -6.92 -11.02
CA GLY A 209 17.72 -8.04 -11.72
C GLY A 209 18.36 -9.10 -10.82
N GLN A 210 18.31 -8.98 -9.50
CA GLN A 210 18.84 -9.98 -8.57
C GLN A 210 17.72 -10.88 -8.03
N PHE A 211 18.03 -12.18 -7.86
CA PHE A 211 17.11 -13.15 -7.27
C PHE A 211 17.43 -13.47 -5.80
N ALA A 212 18.59 -13.06 -5.30
CA ALA A 212 18.95 -13.17 -3.88
C ALA A 212 18.54 -11.89 -3.15
N GLY A 213 17.61 -12.01 -2.20
CA GLY A 213 17.13 -10.90 -1.39
C GLY A 213 17.99 -10.65 -0.16
N ILE A 214 17.93 -9.42 0.34
CA ILE A 214 18.56 -8.97 1.58
C ILE A 214 17.45 -8.68 2.59
N THR A 215 17.53 -9.21 3.81
CA THR A 215 16.56 -8.89 4.86
C THR A 215 16.81 -7.48 5.40
N VAL A 216 15.85 -6.58 5.19
CA VAL A 216 15.93 -5.18 5.62
C VAL A 216 15.14 -4.90 6.90
N ALA A 217 14.23 -5.79 7.27
CA ALA A 217 13.48 -5.71 8.53
C ALA A 217 13.02 -7.10 8.99
N GLY A 218 12.91 -7.31 10.32
CA GLY A 218 12.43 -8.55 10.92
C GLY A 218 13.51 -9.63 11.03
N ASN A 219 13.11 -10.90 11.00
CA ASN A 219 13.97 -12.05 11.22
C ASN A 219 15.11 -12.09 10.20
N GLY A 220 16.37 -12.06 10.70
CA GLY A 220 17.59 -12.06 9.87
C GLY A 220 18.08 -10.66 9.50
N SER A 221 17.45 -9.59 9.95
CA SER A 221 17.95 -8.21 9.82
C SER A 221 18.85 -7.84 11.02
N ASN A 222 19.58 -6.73 10.88
CA ASN A 222 20.33 -6.13 12.00
C ASN A 222 19.41 -5.44 13.02
N HIS A 223 18.11 -5.32 12.75
CA HIS A 223 17.12 -4.75 13.65
C HIS A 223 16.47 -5.86 14.48
N THR A 224 16.59 -5.77 15.80
CA THR A 224 16.19 -6.82 16.75
C THR A 224 14.70 -6.86 17.08
N ASN A 225 13.91 -5.92 16.58
CA ASN A 225 12.49 -5.87 16.89
C ASN A 225 11.68 -6.88 16.07
N PRO A 226 10.91 -7.75 16.71
CA PRO A 226 10.15 -8.79 16.03
C PRO A 226 9.01 -8.16 15.22
N ILE A 227 8.97 -8.50 13.95
CA ILE A 227 7.80 -8.31 13.07
C ILE A 227 7.07 -9.65 13.02
N ASN A 228 5.75 -9.63 12.89
CA ASN A 228 4.96 -10.85 12.80
C ASN A 228 3.98 -10.77 11.63
N CYS A 229 4.24 -11.55 10.61
CA CYS A 229 3.48 -11.60 9.36
C CYS A 229 3.21 -10.20 8.76
N PRO A 230 4.26 -9.48 8.30
CA PRO A 230 4.07 -8.20 7.61
C PRO A 230 3.17 -8.40 6.38
N SER A 231 2.20 -7.52 6.19
CA SER A 231 1.21 -7.62 5.10
C SER A 231 1.33 -6.52 4.06
N SER A 232 1.89 -5.37 4.42
CA SER A 232 2.13 -4.26 3.51
C SER A 232 3.46 -3.60 3.81
N VAL A 233 4.12 -3.13 2.77
CA VAL A 233 5.35 -2.34 2.83
C VAL A 233 5.22 -1.15 1.90
N VAL A 234 5.55 0.04 2.38
CA VAL A 234 5.67 1.26 1.58
C VAL A 234 6.92 2.03 1.99
N LEU A 235 7.48 2.81 1.07
CA LEU A 235 8.59 3.71 1.34
C LEU A 235 8.13 5.16 1.32
N ASP A 236 8.69 5.98 2.19
CA ASP A 236 8.64 7.42 2.02
C ASP A 236 9.68 7.91 0.99
N GLY A 237 9.68 9.20 0.68
CA GLY A 237 10.62 9.78 -0.27
C GLY A 237 12.09 9.79 0.20
N SER A 238 12.34 9.50 1.48
CA SER A 238 13.67 9.32 2.07
C SER A 238 14.08 7.85 2.19
N LYS A 239 13.28 6.93 1.61
CA LYS A 239 13.43 5.47 1.67
C LYS A 239 13.30 4.88 3.08
N ASN A 240 12.65 5.56 4.01
CA ASN A 240 12.26 4.92 5.26
C ASN A 240 11.13 3.93 4.99
N LEU A 241 11.22 2.75 5.61
CA LEU A 241 10.23 1.69 5.51
C LEU A 241 9.05 1.94 6.46
N PHE A 242 7.85 1.77 5.94
CA PHE A 242 6.62 1.66 6.73
C PHE A 242 6.01 0.29 6.47
N VAL A 243 5.68 -0.43 7.53
CA VAL A 243 5.21 -1.81 7.44
C VAL A 243 3.92 -1.97 8.24
N ALA A 244 2.91 -2.59 7.62
CA ALA A 244 1.77 -3.11 8.36
C ALA A 244 2.16 -4.46 8.97
N ASP A 245 2.42 -4.44 10.28
CA ASP A 245 2.82 -5.58 11.08
C ASP A 245 1.58 -6.28 11.64
N SER A 246 0.93 -7.08 10.76
CA SER A 246 -0.47 -7.49 10.89
C SER A 246 -0.77 -8.28 12.15
N ASN A 247 0.02 -9.31 12.46
CA ASN A 247 -0.25 -10.14 13.63
C ASN A 247 0.10 -9.43 14.94
N ASN A 248 0.90 -8.36 14.89
CA ASN A 248 1.16 -7.47 16.03
C ASN A 248 0.17 -6.30 16.09
N ASN A 249 -0.80 -6.21 15.15
CA ASN A 249 -1.85 -5.20 15.11
C ASN A 249 -1.33 -3.75 15.10
N GLN A 250 -0.21 -3.49 14.43
CA GLN A 250 0.47 -2.20 14.47
C GLN A 250 1.00 -1.78 13.09
N ILE A 251 1.27 -0.49 12.95
CA ILE A 251 2.07 0.06 11.87
C ILE A 251 3.41 0.50 12.46
N ILE A 252 4.49 0.09 11.82
CA ILE A 252 5.85 0.42 12.23
C ILE A 252 6.57 1.22 11.16
N GLN A 253 7.49 2.07 11.59
CA GLN A 253 8.45 2.75 10.74
C GLN A 253 9.86 2.28 11.09
N LEU A 254 10.64 1.97 10.05
CA LEU A 254 12.06 1.71 10.17
C LEU A 254 12.82 2.77 9.37
N THR A 255 13.82 3.34 10.02
CA THR A 255 14.83 4.20 9.40
C THR A 255 16.19 3.51 9.51
N SER A 256 17.25 4.07 8.93
CA SER A 256 18.60 3.54 9.09
C SER A 256 19.04 3.34 10.56
N ASN A 257 18.47 4.13 11.49
CA ASN A 257 18.94 4.20 12.88
C ASN A 257 17.84 3.97 13.92
N SER A 258 16.59 3.78 13.53
CA SER A 258 15.49 3.65 14.47
C SER A 258 14.37 2.74 13.96
N PHE A 259 13.78 2.06 14.91
CA PHE A 259 12.52 1.34 14.76
C PHE A 259 11.50 1.97 15.72
N ARG A 260 10.33 2.27 15.24
CA ARG A 260 9.25 2.79 16.09
C ARG A 260 7.88 2.33 15.63
N CYS A 261 7.01 2.10 16.58
CA CYS A 261 5.59 1.95 16.33
C CYS A 261 4.96 3.33 16.04
N ILE A 262 4.13 3.41 15.00
CA ILE A 262 3.47 4.65 14.55
C ILE A 262 1.98 4.64 14.92
N ALA A 263 1.30 3.50 14.78
CA ALA A 263 -0.12 3.33 15.08
C ALA A 263 -0.38 1.91 15.59
N GLY A 264 -1.41 1.73 16.43
CA GLY A 264 -1.74 0.44 17.03
C GLY A 264 -0.80 -0.01 18.16
N CYS A 265 0.05 0.87 18.69
CA CYS A 265 1.12 0.53 19.64
C CYS A 265 0.60 0.06 20.98
N PHE A 266 1.04 -1.11 21.43
CA PHE A 266 0.70 -1.64 22.75
C PHE A 266 1.24 -0.76 23.90
N GLY A 267 0.46 -0.68 25.01
CA GLY A 267 0.90 -0.03 26.23
C GLY A 267 0.65 1.48 26.33
N ASN A 268 0.10 2.11 25.32
CA ASN A 268 -0.30 3.51 25.40
C ASN A 268 -1.80 3.62 25.68
N SER A 269 -2.16 3.88 26.95
CA SER A 269 -3.56 3.99 27.41
C SER A 269 -4.34 5.16 26.79
N SER A 270 -3.67 6.04 26.05
CA SER A 270 -4.29 7.16 25.33
C SER A 270 -4.71 6.83 23.90
N ILE A 271 -4.42 5.60 23.39
CA ILE A 271 -4.83 5.19 22.04
C ILE A 271 -6.28 4.75 22.07
N THR A 272 -7.14 5.51 21.44
CA THR A 272 -8.58 5.21 21.33
C THR A 272 -8.91 4.33 20.14
N HIS A 273 -7.97 4.15 19.20
CA HIS A 273 -8.15 3.32 18.00
C HIS A 273 -7.13 2.20 17.95
N GLN A 274 -7.56 0.99 18.33
CA GLN A 274 -6.75 -0.20 18.22
C GLN A 274 -6.97 -0.85 16.85
N LEU A 275 -5.89 -1.03 16.09
CA LEU A 275 -5.91 -1.79 14.85
C LEU A 275 -6.11 -3.28 15.12
N ASN A 276 -6.74 -3.98 14.15
CA ASN A 276 -6.93 -5.42 14.20
C ASN A 276 -6.64 -6.01 12.81
N GLN A 277 -5.52 -6.74 12.67
CA GLN A 277 -5.03 -7.31 11.41
C GLN A 277 -4.92 -6.23 10.29
N PRO A 278 -4.11 -5.16 10.46
CA PRO A 278 -3.91 -4.19 9.39
C PRO A 278 -3.27 -4.86 8.16
N THR A 279 -3.83 -4.64 6.95
CA THR A 279 -3.36 -5.34 5.74
C THR A 279 -2.75 -4.43 4.69
N THR A 280 -3.31 -3.26 4.44
CA THR A 280 -2.83 -2.35 3.40
C THR A 280 -2.53 -0.98 4.01
N LEU A 281 -1.44 -0.37 3.55
CA LEU A 281 -0.97 0.94 3.99
C LEU A 281 -0.73 1.84 2.77
N SER A 282 -1.16 3.10 2.85
CA SER A 282 -0.91 4.12 1.83
C SER A 282 -0.84 5.51 2.46
N PHE A 283 -0.22 6.47 1.75
CA PHE A 283 -0.18 7.87 2.17
C PHE A 283 -0.93 8.77 1.18
N ASP A 284 -1.48 9.89 1.67
CA ASP A 284 -1.87 11.01 0.81
C ASP A 284 -0.72 12.02 0.66
N SER A 285 -0.89 13.02 -0.21
CA SER A 285 0.13 14.05 -0.46
C SER A 285 0.41 14.95 0.76
N TYR A 286 -0.44 14.92 1.77
CA TYR A 286 -0.27 15.64 3.03
C TYR A 286 0.50 14.85 4.07
N GLY A 287 0.82 13.58 3.78
CA GLY A 287 1.46 12.65 4.71
C GLY A 287 0.51 11.99 5.70
N ASN A 288 -0.80 12.11 5.50
CA ASN A 288 -1.74 11.33 6.29
C ASN A 288 -1.65 9.86 5.87
N MET A 289 -1.75 8.98 6.85
CA MET A 289 -1.64 7.55 6.67
C MET A 289 -3.02 6.89 6.62
N PHE A 290 -3.25 6.09 5.59
CA PHE A 290 -4.46 5.29 5.44
C PHE A 290 -4.12 3.82 5.67
N VAL A 291 -4.97 3.12 6.40
CA VAL A 291 -4.78 1.72 6.77
C VAL A 291 -6.07 0.95 6.59
N THR A 292 -5.99 -0.23 5.96
CA THR A 292 -7.06 -1.22 6.05
C THR A 292 -6.98 -1.89 7.41
N ASP A 293 -7.94 -1.62 8.24
CA ASP A 293 -8.12 -2.22 9.57
C ASP A 293 -9.09 -3.40 9.43
N ARG A 294 -8.52 -4.51 8.90
CA ARG A 294 -9.25 -5.60 8.24
C ARG A 294 -10.29 -6.26 9.11
N ASP A 295 -9.90 -6.73 10.30
CA ASP A 295 -10.80 -7.48 11.17
C ASP A 295 -11.73 -6.56 11.97
N ASN A 296 -11.48 -5.22 11.97
CA ASN A 296 -12.44 -4.20 12.36
C ASN A 296 -13.38 -3.76 11.22
N ASN A 297 -13.24 -4.34 10.01
CA ASN A 297 -14.07 -4.12 8.82
C ASN A 297 -14.14 -2.65 8.39
N GLN A 298 -13.01 -1.97 8.36
CA GLN A 298 -12.95 -0.54 8.05
C GLN A 298 -11.64 -0.13 7.37
N ILE A 299 -11.69 1.02 6.71
CA ILE A 299 -10.49 1.76 6.29
C ILE A 299 -10.41 3.00 7.16
N VAL A 300 -9.27 3.24 7.77
CA VAL A 300 -9.04 4.35 8.69
C VAL A 300 -7.94 5.28 8.20
N LYS A 301 -8.00 6.54 8.63
CA LYS A 301 -7.01 7.57 8.32
C LYS A 301 -6.43 8.12 9.63
N PHE A 302 -5.11 8.11 9.75
CA PHE A 302 -4.35 8.80 10.78
C PHE A 302 -3.82 10.10 10.20
N ILE A 303 -4.16 11.21 10.83
CA ILE A 303 -3.73 12.56 10.40
C ILE A 303 -2.31 12.79 10.88
N LEU A 304 -1.43 13.29 10.00
CA LEU A 304 -0.07 13.70 10.33
C LEU A 304 -0.11 14.87 11.33
N ALA A 305 0.38 14.66 12.54
CA ALA A 305 0.38 15.65 13.62
C ALA A 305 1.56 16.64 13.48
N THR A 306 2.75 16.12 13.20
CA THR A 306 3.95 16.94 12.93
C THR A 306 4.91 16.20 12.01
N ASN A 307 5.65 16.96 11.23
CA ASN A 307 6.74 16.47 10.38
C ASN A 307 8.05 17.24 10.61
N SER A 308 8.22 17.87 11.77
CA SER A 308 9.43 18.63 12.11
C SER A 308 9.85 18.44 13.55
N CYS A 309 11.16 18.37 13.80
CA CYS A 309 11.72 18.34 15.14
C CYS A 309 11.71 19.78 15.72
N GLY A 310 10.83 20.04 16.68
CA GLY A 310 10.84 21.30 17.48
C GLY A 310 9.95 22.45 16.97
N LYS A 311 9.05 22.23 16.00
CA LYS A 311 8.03 23.22 15.64
C LYS A 311 6.66 22.54 15.55
N TYR A 312 5.70 23.03 16.34
CA TYR A 312 4.28 22.69 16.14
C TYR A 312 3.83 23.20 14.78
N ASN A 313 3.20 22.36 14.01
CA ASN A 313 2.68 22.74 12.70
C ASN A 313 1.45 23.64 12.88
N THR A 314 1.63 24.94 12.69
CA THR A 314 0.53 25.94 12.80
C THR A 314 -0.52 25.79 11.68
N ASP A 315 -0.20 25.08 10.59
CA ASP A 315 -1.16 24.75 9.51
C ASP A 315 -2.16 23.67 9.91
N LEU A 316 -1.91 22.99 11.03
CA LEU A 316 -2.74 21.89 11.54
C LEU A 316 -4.15 22.35 11.92
N ALA A 317 -4.28 23.54 12.55
CA ALA A 317 -5.59 24.13 12.88
C ALA A 317 -6.44 24.42 11.63
N ARG A 318 -5.78 24.63 10.49
CA ARG A 318 -6.44 24.82 9.19
C ARG A 318 -6.90 23.52 8.58
N GLN A 319 -6.08 22.46 8.64
CA GLN A 319 -6.44 21.13 8.13
C GLN A 319 -7.61 20.49 8.89
N ILE A 320 -7.71 20.74 10.20
CA ILE A 320 -8.83 20.26 11.02
C ILE A 320 -10.13 21.00 10.65
N LYS A 321 -10.05 22.33 10.37
CA LYS A 321 -11.21 23.13 9.95
C LYS A 321 -11.75 22.76 8.57
N ASP A 322 -10.89 22.35 7.64
CA ASP A 322 -11.28 21.98 6.28
C ASP A 322 -11.77 20.51 6.19
N GLN A 323 -11.76 19.76 7.32
CA GLN A 323 -12.19 18.35 7.41
C GLN A 323 -13.42 18.15 8.32
N MET A 324 -13.89 19.20 9.02
CA MET A 324 -15.15 19.23 9.76
C MET A 324 -16.27 19.85 8.91
#